data_6ed3736387746e306f680bf86a0e379e
#
_entry.id   6ed3736387746e306f680bf86a0e379e
#
_cell.length_a   1.000
_cell.length_b   1.000
_cell.length_c   1.000
_cell.angle_alpha   90.00
_cell.angle_beta   90.00
_cell.angle_gamma   90.00
#
_symmetry.space_group_name_H-M   'P 1'
#
loop_
_entity.id
_entity.type
_entity.pdbx_description
1 polymer ?
#
loop_
_entity_poly.entity_id
_entity_poly.type
_entity_poly.pdbx_seq_one_letter_code
_entity_poly.pdbx_strand_id
1 'polypeptide(L)'
;MSNTAHNRNMLERFSLHGKVAIVTGASSGLGVAYALALAQAGADVVLGARRGDKLAATADQVRKYNPRVITVHTDVTEADQCNRLVEAAVEACGRVDVLVNNAGTGGEYHHVTQDPPDHFRSVVDVNLHGSYWMIQACARVMGRGSSIVNVSSVMALTTAKMPAAAYSASKAAVLGLTRDLAAQLGPSGIRVNAILPGVFPSEATAHYSENYKRKIIDARIPLGRIGDPEDIAAVVVFLASDASGYLTGVSLPVDGGVLVN
;
A
#
# COMPACT_ATOMS: atom_id res chain seq x y z
N MET A 1 18.99 -4.17 -35.59
CA MET A 1 18.13 -4.19 -34.38
C MET A 1 17.53 -5.60 -34.29
N SER A 2 18.12 -6.48 -33.50
CA SER A 2 17.68 -7.89 -33.39
C SER A 2 16.34 -7.95 -32.64
N ASN A 3 15.31 -8.33 -33.36
CA ASN A 3 13.98 -8.60 -32.86
C ASN A 3 13.98 -9.98 -32.16
N THR A 4 14.60 -10.08 -31.00
CA THR A 4 14.39 -11.22 -30.09
C THR A 4 13.06 -11.01 -29.41
N ALA A 5 11.97 -11.37 -30.13
CA ALA A 5 10.67 -11.55 -29.53
C ALA A 5 10.83 -12.54 -28.37
N HIS A 6 10.82 -12.00 -27.16
CA HIS A 6 10.90 -12.78 -25.93
C HIS A 6 9.59 -13.57 -25.85
N ASN A 7 9.66 -14.86 -26.19
CA ASN A 7 8.60 -15.84 -25.93
C ASN A 7 8.55 -16.14 -24.41
N ARG A 8 8.46 -15.08 -23.57
CA ARG A 8 8.27 -15.20 -22.13
C ARG A 8 6.83 -15.58 -21.91
N ASN A 9 6.61 -16.63 -21.14
CA ASN A 9 5.26 -16.94 -20.63
C ASN A 9 4.71 -15.67 -19.94
N MET A 10 3.53 -15.21 -20.37
CA MET A 10 2.94 -13.97 -19.86
C MET A 10 2.77 -14.01 -18.34
N LEU A 11 2.49 -15.18 -17.75
CA LEU A 11 2.33 -15.35 -16.31
C LEU A 11 3.65 -15.15 -15.55
N GLU A 12 4.80 -15.43 -16.17
CA GLU A 12 6.11 -15.18 -15.54
C GLU A 12 6.35 -13.70 -15.26
N ARG A 13 5.68 -12.81 -15.97
CA ARG A 13 5.77 -11.37 -15.71
C ARG A 13 5.17 -10.95 -14.37
N PHE A 14 4.34 -11.77 -13.76
CA PHE A 14 3.79 -11.54 -12.43
C PHE A 14 4.70 -12.07 -11.31
N SER A 15 5.72 -12.83 -11.65
CA SER A 15 6.67 -13.39 -10.67
C SER A 15 7.49 -12.30 -9.99
N LEU A 16 7.65 -12.46 -8.68
CA LEU A 16 8.51 -11.61 -7.86
C LEU A 16 9.72 -12.38 -7.31
N HIS A 17 10.06 -13.53 -7.89
CA HIS A 17 11.25 -14.30 -7.50
C HIS A 17 12.51 -13.44 -7.58
N GLY A 18 13.30 -13.43 -6.50
CA GLY A 18 14.52 -12.66 -6.37
C GLY A 18 14.30 -11.15 -6.13
N LYS A 19 13.05 -10.72 -5.91
CA LYS A 19 12.70 -9.35 -5.50
C LYS A 19 12.56 -9.26 -3.99
N VAL A 20 12.87 -8.09 -3.44
CA VAL A 20 12.70 -7.76 -2.02
C VAL A 20 11.62 -6.70 -1.89
N ALA A 21 10.57 -7.00 -1.13
CA ALA A 21 9.43 -6.14 -0.94
C ALA A 21 9.31 -5.64 0.51
N ILE A 22 9.25 -4.34 0.70
CA ILE A 22 8.93 -3.70 1.98
C ILE A 22 7.43 -3.41 2.03
N VAL A 23 6.77 -3.80 3.13
CA VAL A 23 5.37 -3.47 3.40
C VAL A 23 5.27 -2.74 4.74
N THR A 24 4.78 -1.50 4.71
CA THR A 24 4.51 -0.73 5.94
C THR A 24 3.09 -0.97 6.45
N GLY A 25 2.88 -0.85 7.76
CA GLY A 25 1.58 -1.14 8.36
C GLY A 25 1.15 -2.60 8.25
N ALA A 26 2.12 -3.52 8.19
CA ALA A 26 1.92 -4.95 7.94
C ALA A 26 1.40 -5.75 9.15
N SER A 27 0.98 -5.10 10.24
CA SER A 27 0.50 -5.77 11.46
C SER A 27 -1.01 -6.05 11.48
N SER A 28 -1.77 -5.60 10.49
CA SER A 28 -3.24 -5.82 10.39
C SER A 28 -3.80 -5.46 9.03
N GLY A 29 -5.06 -5.84 8.80
CA GLY A 29 -5.86 -5.43 7.65
C GLY A 29 -5.21 -5.76 6.29
N LEU A 30 -5.29 -4.85 5.35
CA LEU A 30 -4.78 -5.04 3.99
C LEU A 30 -3.25 -5.25 3.94
N GLY A 31 -2.50 -4.69 4.90
CA GLY A 31 -1.05 -4.89 4.95
C GLY A 31 -0.64 -6.34 5.12
N VAL A 32 -1.43 -7.14 5.85
CA VAL A 32 -1.24 -8.59 5.97
C VAL A 32 -1.48 -9.26 4.62
N ALA A 33 -2.57 -8.93 3.94
CA ALA A 33 -2.91 -9.51 2.63
C ALA A 33 -1.83 -9.18 1.58
N TYR A 34 -1.32 -7.96 1.58
CA TYR A 34 -0.24 -7.55 0.67
C TYR A 34 1.04 -8.35 0.93
N ALA A 35 1.44 -8.49 2.21
CA ALA A 35 2.62 -9.25 2.59
C ALA A 35 2.51 -10.72 2.14
N LEU A 36 1.36 -11.35 2.37
CA LEU A 36 1.10 -12.73 1.94
C LEU A 36 1.16 -12.88 0.41
N ALA A 37 0.48 -12.00 -0.32
CA ALA A 37 0.43 -12.09 -1.78
C ALA A 37 1.80 -11.86 -2.44
N LEU A 38 2.61 -10.93 -1.92
CA LEU A 38 3.96 -10.69 -2.39
C LEU A 38 4.87 -11.91 -2.13
N ALA A 39 4.74 -12.55 -0.95
CA ALA A 39 5.47 -13.77 -0.64
C ALA A 39 5.04 -14.95 -1.52
N GLN A 40 3.74 -15.12 -1.76
CA GLN A 40 3.19 -16.13 -2.69
C GLN A 40 3.68 -15.93 -4.12
N ALA A 41 3.88 -14.67 -4.54
CA ALA A 41 4.45 -14.34 -5.84
C ALA A 41 5.98 -14.54 -5.89
N GLY A 42 6.64 -14.90 -4.78
CA GLY A 42 8.05 -15.25 -4.68
C GLY A 42 8.98 -14.17 -4.12
N ALA A 43 8.46 -13.05 -3.62
CA ALA A 43 9.30 -12.00 -3.03
C ALA A 43 9.79 -12.38 -1.63
N ASP A 44 11.01 -11.99 -1.29
CA ASP A 44 11.45 -11.84 0.10
C ASP A 44 10.73 -10.61 0.70
N VAL A 45 10.22 -10.72 1.93
CA VAL A 45 9.33 -9.69 2.48
C VAL A 45 9.90 -9.08 3.77
N VAL A 46 9.93 -7.76 3.81
CA VAL A 46 10.32 -6.98 4.99
C VAL A 46 9.12 -6.21 5.50
N LEU A 47 8.75 -6.46 6.74
CA LEU A 47 7.52 -5.98 7.36
C LEU A 47 7.83 -4.90 8.37
N GLY A 48 7.25 -3.70 8.18
CA GLY A 48 7.37 -2.58 9.11
C GLY A 48 6.04 -2.25 9.78
N ALA A 49 5.99 -2.20 11.12
CA ALA A 49 4.86 -1.70 11.89
C ALA A 49 5.23 -1.45 13.36
N ARG A 50 4.36 -0.73 14.10
CA ARG A 50 4.55 -0.43 15.53
C ARG A 50 4.19 -1.59 16.47
N ARG A 51 3.23 -2.44 16.09
CA ARG A 51 2.69 -3.51 16.94
C ARG A 51 3.48 -4.80 16.74
N GLY A 52 4.50 -5.02 17.56
CA GLY A 52 5.45 -6.13 17.44
C GLY A 52 4.80 -7.50 17.40
N ASP A 53 3.92 -7.81 18.35
CA ASP A 53 3.25 -9.12 18.44
C ASP A 53 2.41 -9.44 17.20
N LYS A 54 1.63 -8.46 16.71
CA LYS A 54 0.85 -8.62 15.48
C LYS A 54 1.74 -8.73 14.25
N LEU A 55 2.86 -8.01 14.23
CA LEU A 55 3.83 -8.07 13.15
C LEU A 55 4.51 -9.46 13.08
N ALA A 56 4.87 -10.03 14.24
CA ALA A 56 5.40 -11.39 14.34
C ALA A 56 4.39 -12.42 13.83
N ALA A 57 3.11 -12.30 14.22
CA ALA A 57 2.04 -13.18 13.73
C ALA A 57 1.85 -13.09 12.20
N THR A 58 2.01 -11.90 11.61
CA THR A 58 2.02 -11.75 10.14
C THR A 58 3.23 -12.45 9.52
N ALA A 59 4.41 -12.29 10.11
CA ALA A 59 5.62 -12.94 9.63
C ALA A 59 5.50 -14.48 9.66
N ASP A 60 4.87 -15.06 10.69
CA ASP A 60 4.63 -16.50 10.77
C ASP A 60 3.70 -17.01 9.66
N GLN A 61 2.73 -16.20 9.24
CA GLN A 61 1.90 -16.52 8.08
C GLN A 61 2.70 -16.45 6.78
N VAL A 62 3.51 -15.42 6.60
CA VAL A 62 4.35 -15.21 5.40
C VAL A 62 5.38 -16.34 5.25
N ARG A 63 5.98 -16.82 6.35
CA ARG A 63 6.96 -17.94 6.34
C ARG A 63 6.44 -19.24 5.73
N LYS A 64 5.14 -19.43 5.69
CA LYS A 64 4.53 -20.61 5.04
C LYS A 64 4.73 -20.61 3.51
N TYR A 65 4.96 -19.44 2.91
CA TYR A 65 5.13 -19.27 1.47
C TYR A 65 6.58 -18.91 1.10
N ASN A 66 7.22 -18.09 1.91
CA ASN A 66 8.63 -17.73 1.75
C ASN A 66 9.31 -17.67 3.12
N PRO A 67 10.41 -18.44 3.36
CA PRO A 67 11.09 -18.45 4.64
C PRO A 67 11.83 -17.13 4.95
N ARG A 68 12.15 -16.32 3.93
CA ARG A 68 12.87 -15.06 4.11
C ARG A 68 11.89 -13.94 4.37
N VAL A 69 11.53 -13.77 5.65
CA VAL A 69 10.72 -12.67 6.14
C VAL A 69 11.41 -11.99 7.32
N ILE A 70 11.45 -10.67 7.29
CA ILE A 70 12.08 -9.83 8.31
C ILE A 70 11.03 -8.90 8.89
N THR A 71 11.09 -8.66 10.19
CA THR A 71 10.20 -7.72 10.89
C THR A 71 11.03 -6.62 11.54
N VAL A 72 10.59 -5.38 11.36
CA VAL A 72 11.24 -4.20 11.95
C VAL A 72 10.18 -3.34 12.63
N HIS A 73 10.39 -3.02 13.90
CA HIS A 73 9.54 -2.05 14.58
C HIS A 73 9.70 -0.69 13.89
N THR A 74 8.60 -0.14 13.36
CA THR A 74 8.65 1.07 12.55
C THR A 74 7.43 1.94 12.82
N ASP A 75 7.66 3.16 13.30
CA ASP A 75 6.71 4.26 13.21
C ASP A 75 7.09 5.10 11.98
N VAL A 76 6.20 5.15 11.00
CA VAL A 76 6.46 5.87 9.74
C VAL A 76 6.45 7.40 9.90
N THR A 77 5.97 7.93 11.03
CA THR A 77 6.07 9.36 11.32
C THR A 77 7.50 9.80 11.62
N GLU A 78 8.38 8.83 11.95
CA GLU A 78 9.78 9.03 12.29
C GLU A 78 10.68 8.68 11.11
N ALA A 79 11.25 9.67 10.42
CA ALA A 79 12.09 9.48 9.25
C ALA A 79 13.27 8.52 9.51
N ASP A 80 13.87 8.57 10.70
CA ASP A 80 14.98 7.70 11.09
C ASP A 80 14.54 6.24 11.22
N GLN A 81 13.29 5.99 11.64
CA GLN A 81 12.76 4.62 11.68
C GLN A 81 12.47 4.09 10.27
N CYS A 82 12.04 4.96 9.36
CA CYS A 82 11.91 4.61 7.94
C CYS A 82 13.27 4.24 7.32
N ASN A 83 14.32 5.01 7.60
CA ASN A 83 15.68 4.68 7.16
C ASN A 83 16.14 3.32 7.71
N ARG A 84 15.99 3.06 9.02
CA ARG A 84 16.35 1.77 9.64
C ARG A 84 15.61 0.57 9.03
N LEU A 85 14.33 0.73 8.65
CA LEU A 85 13.58 -0.33 7.98
C LEU A 85 14.22 -0.69 6.62
N VAL A 86 14.63 0.32 5.85
CA VAL A 86 15.30 0.13 4.55
C VAL A 86 16.70 -0.44 4.73
N GLU A 87 17.47 0.05 5.71
CA GLU A 87 18.79 -0.47 6.05
C GLU A 87 18.75 -1.95 6.41
N ALA A 88 17.79 -2.36 7.25
CA ALA A 88 17.58 -3.77 7.60
C ALA A 88 17.25 -4.64 6.37
N ALA A 89 16.46 -4.11 5.41
CA ALA A 89 16.18 -4.81 4.16
C ALA A 89 17.44 -4.99 3.31
N VAL A 90 18.26 -3.94 3.19
CA VAL A 90 19.53 -3.98 2.43
C VAL A 90 20.55 -4.90 3.11
N GLU A 91 20.69 -4.83 4.43
CA GLU A 91 21.61 -5.68 5.19
C GLU A 91 21.27 -7.17 5.04
N ALA A 92 20.01 -7.52 5.14
CA ALA A 92 19.59 -8.92 5.12
C ALA A 92 19.40 -9.50 3.71
N CYS A 93 19.00 -8.68 2.72
CA CYS A 93 18.62 -9.13 1.38
C CYS A 93 19.45 -8.49 0.26
N GLY A 94 20.29 -7.50 0.54
CA GLY A 94 21.18 -6.84 -0.43
C GLY A 94 20.49 -5.81 -1.33
N ARG A 95 19.17 -5.66 -1.30
CA ARG A 95 18.40 -4.81 -2.22
C ARG A 95 17.01 -4.47 -1.71
N VAL A 96 16.36 -3.50 -2.36
CA VAL A 96 14.92 -3.23 -2.25
C VAL A 96 14.36 -3.02 -3.65
N ASP A 97 13.33 -3.78 -4.03
CA ASP A 97 12.69 -3.71 -5.35
C ASP A 97 11.27 -3.18 -5.29
N VAL A 98 10.57 -3.44 -4.21
CA VAL A 98 9.16 -3.07 -4.05
C VAL A 98 8.96 -2.37 -2.72
N LEU A 99 8.25 -1.25 -2.75
CA LEU A 99 7.72 -0.59 -1.56
C LEU A 99 6.19 -0.56 -1.64
N VAL A 100 5.51 -1.11 -0.64
CA VAL A 100 4.08 -0.91 -0.42
C VAL A 100 3.88 0.02 0.77
N ASN A 101 3.60 1.29 0.49
CA ASN A 101 3.24 2.30 1.48
C ASN A 101 1.79 2.10 1.91
N ASN A 102 1.57 1.20 2.87
CA ASN A 102 0.26 0.87 3.36
C ASN A 102 -0.02 1.44 4.77
N ALA A 103 0.99 1.74 5.56
CA ALA A 103 0.78 2.35 6.88
C ALA A 103 -0.13 3.58 6.77
N GLY A 104 -1.18 3.60 7.58
CA GLY A 104 -2.16 4.68 7.54
C GLY A 104 -3.15 4.60 8.70
N THR A 105 -3.80 5.72 8.96
CA THR A 105 -4.87 5.83 9.96
C THR A 105 -6.03 6.63 9.41
N GLY A 106 -7.27 6.26 9.79
CA GLY A 106 -8.47 7.05 9.53
C GLY A 106 -8.58 8.25 10.46
N GLY A 107 -7.91 8.16 11.62
CA GLY A 107 -8.15 9.07 12.73
C GLY A 107 -9.54 8.87 13.34
N GLU A 108 -9.97 9.83 14.11
CA GLU A 108 -11.35 9.96 14.58
C GLU A 108 -12.16 10.80 13.58
N TYR A 109 -13.48 10.72 13.67
CA TYR A 109 -14.38 11.47 12.78
C TYR A 109 -14.96 12.67 13.52
N HIS A 110 -14.45 13.87 13.20
CA HIS A 110 -14.89 15.11 13.80
C HIS A 110 -15.52 16.05 12.76
N HIS A 111 -16.63 16.69 13.12
CA HIS A 111 -17.14 17.79 12.32
C HIS A 111 -16.07 18.90 12.27
N VAL A 112 -15.91 19.59 11.13
CA VAL A 112 -14.84 20.57 10.92
C VAL A 112 -14.77 21.68 11.98
N THR A 113 -15.91 22.05 12.60
CA THR A 113 -15.98 23.04 13.67
C THR A 113 -15.53 22.52 15.04
N GLN A 114 -15.28 21.22 15.18
CA GLN A 114 -14.96 20.54 16.43
C GLN A 114 -13.69 19.68 16.32
N ASP A 115 -13.05 19.68 15.16
CA ASP A 115 -11.82 18.89 14.93
C ASP A 115 -10.64 19.50 15.70
N PRO A 116 -10.03 18.76 16.65
CA PRO A 116 -8.86 19.25 17.37
C PRO A 116 -7.71 19.51 16.40
N PRO A 117 -6.94 20.61 16.58
CA PRO A 117 -5.82 20.95 15.68
C PRO A 117 -4.79 19.84 15.52
N ASP A 118 -4.51 19.08 16.58
CA ASP A 118 -3.52 18.00 16.56
C ASP A 118 -4.03 16.73 15.90
N HIS A 119 -5.36 16.54 15.83
CA HIS A 119 -5.95 15.39 15.13
C HIS A 119 -5.66 15.46 13.63
N PHE A 120 -5.97 16.59 12.98
CA PHE A 120 -5.69 16.76 11.54
C PHE A 120 -4.21 16.52 11.22
N ARG A 121 -3.32 17.12 12.03
CA ARG A 121 -1.87 16.97 11.87
C ARG A 121 -1.43 15.51 12.02
N SER A 122 -1.88 14.80 13.04
CA SER A 122 -1.51 13.41 13.28
C SER A 122 -1.90 12.46 12.14
N VAL A 123 -3.06 12.70 11.52
CA VAL A 123 -3.51 11.91 10.35
C VAL A 123 -2.62 12.19 9.14
N VAL A 124 -2.27 13.46 8.90
CA VAL A 124 -1.37 13.85 7.80
C VAL A 124 0.04 13.30 8.03
N ASP A 125 0.54 13.34 9.26
CA ASP A 125 1.88 12.83 9.59
C ASP A 125 2.01 11.33 9.26
N VAL A 126 1.02 10.53 9.61
CA VAL A 126 1.05 9.10 9.29
C VAL A 126 0.85 8.85 7.79
N ASN A 127 -0.21 9.43 7.20
CA ASN A 127 -0.66 9.03 5.86
C ASN A 127 0.18 9.64 4.74
N LEU A 128 0.64 10.88 4.92
CA LEU A 128 1.38 11.63 3.88
C LEU A 128 2.88 11.68 4.19
N HIS A 129 3.27 12.24 5.33
CA HIS A 129 4.70 12.36 5.67
C HIS A 129 5.34 10.98 5.79
N GLY A 130 4.68 10.01 6.45
CA GLY A 130 5.18 8.65 6.56
C GLY A 130 5.38 7.98 5.20
N SER A 131 4.44 8.18 4.26
CA SER A 131 4.61 7.69 2.89
C SER A 131 5.80 8.35 2.20
N TYR A 132 5.99 9.66 2.38
CA TYR A 132 7.10 10.40 1.80
C TYR A 132 8.46 9.94 2.35
N TRP A 133 8.58 9.79 3.68
CA TRP A 133 9.83 9.32 4.30
C TRP A 133 10.23 7.93 3.83
N MET A 134 9.27 7.03 3.72
CA MET A 134 9.53 5.69 3.19
C MET A 134 9.97 5.72 1.72
N ILE A 135 9.33 6.54 0.88
CA ILE A 135 9.75 6.70 -0.52
C ILE A 135 11.15 7.27 -0.60
N GLN A 136 11.44 8.31 0.19
CA GLN A 136 12.76 8.94 0.21
C GLN A 136 13.86 7.94 0.61
N ALA A 137 13.62 7.13 1.65
CA ALA A 137 14.56 6.12 2.11
C ALA A 137 14.77 5.02 1.03
N CYS A 138 13.67 4.49 0.46
CA CYS A 138 13.73 3.44 -0.54
C CYS A 138 14.36 3.91 -1.87
N ALA A 139 14.04 5.11 -2.33
CA ALA A 139 14.52 5.63 -3.61
C ALA A 139 16.06 5.80 -3.66
N ARG A 140 16.73 5.91 -2.50
CA ARG A 140 18.20 5.97 -2.41
C ARG A 140 18.88 4.65 -2.73
N VAL A 141 18.16 3.53 -2.56
CA VAL A 141 18.71 2.16 -2.72
C VAL A 141 18.03 1.37 -3.83
N MET A 142 16.88 1.82 -4.31
CA MET A 142 16.15 1.21 -5.42
C MET A 142 16.85 1.48 -6.76
N GLY A 143 16.78 0.49 -7.66
CA GLY A 143 17.31 0.59 -9.01
C GLY A 143 16.24 0.39 -10.09
N ARG A 144 16.70 0.30 -11.33
CA ARG A 144 15.82 0.06 -12.49
C ARG A 144 15.00 -1.21 -12.33
N GLY A 145 13.69 -1.11 -12.64
CA GLY A 145 12.71 -2.20 -12.51
C GLY A 145 12.05 -2.26 -11.13
N SER A 146 12.38 -1.34 -10.22
CA SER A 146 11.69 -1.22 -8.92
C SER A 146 10.30 -0.58 -9.04
N SER A 147 9.47 -0.82 -8.04
CA SER A 147 8.08 -0.35 -7.99
C SER A 147 7.69 0.15 -6.61
N ILE A 148 7.05 1.31 -6.56
CA ILE A 148 6.45 1.89 -5.36
C ILE A 148 4.94 1.89 -5.54
N VAL A 149 4.22 1.29 -4.59
CA VAL A 149 2.76 1.23 -4.54
C VAL A 149 2.28 2.00 -3.30
N ASN A 150 1.66 3.14 -3.51
CA ASN A 150 1.07 3.94 -2.45
C ASN A 150 -0.39 3.53 -2.22
N VAL A 151 -0.76 3.25 -0.99
CA VAL A 151 -2.15 2.94 -0.63
C VAL A 151 -2.88 4.23 -0.26
N SER A 152 -3.67 4.75 -1.20
CA SER A 152 -4.57 5.89 -1.01
C SER A 152 -5.95 5.40 -0.54
N SER A 153 -7.02 5.92 -1.09
CA SER A 153 -8.42 5.55 -0.82
C SER A 153 -9.34 6.14 -1.89
N VAL A 154 -10.50 5.54 -2.13
CA VAL A 154 -11.58 6.19 -2.90
C VAL A 154 -11.98 7.55 -2.29
N MET A 155 -11.81 7.72 -0.97
CA MET A 155 -12.06 9.00 -0.29
C MET A 155 -11.08 10.12 -0.68
N ALA A 156 -10.05 9.83 -1.45
CA ALA A 156 -9.24 10.86 -2.12
C ALA A 156 -9.97 11.55 -3.26
N LEU A 157 -11.01 10.93 -3.83
CA LEU A 157 -11.76 11.41 -5.00
C LEU A 157 -13.25 11.61 -4.72
N THR A 158 -13.80 11.03 -3.65
CA THR A 158 -15.20 11.13 -3.27
C THR A 158 -15.35 11.28 -1.75
N THR A 159 -16.57 11.39 -1.26
CA THR A 159 -16.87 11.44 0.17
C THR A 159 -17.71 10.24 0.58
N ALA A 160 -17.44 9.70 1.78
CA ALA A 160 -18.30 8.69 2.40
C ALA A 160 -19.50 9.30 3.14
N LYS A 161 -19.71 10.63 3.04
CA LYS A 161 -20.69 11.41 3.82
C LYS A 161 -20.43 11.31 5.34
N MET A 162 -19.19 11.10 5.70
CA MET A 162 -18.69 11.12 7.08
C MET A 162 -17.72 12.30 7.24
N PRO A 163 -17.61 12.87 8.44
CA PRO A 163 -16.72 14.01 8.70
C PRO A 163 -15.24 13.54 8.81
N ALA A 164 -14.63 13.20 7.69
CA ALA A 164 -13.28 12.62 7.59
C ALA A 164 -12.32 13.53 6.81
N ALA A 165 -12.35 14.84 7.08
CA ALA A 165 -11.59 15.83 6.32
C ALA A 165 -10.07 15.56 6.31
N ALA A 166 -9.46 15.28 7.47
CA ALA A 166 -8.04 14.97 7.59
C ALA A 166 -7.65 13.75 6.76
N TYR A 167 -8.44 12.67 6.85
CA TYR A 167 -8.20 11.45 6.09
C TYR A 167 -8.30 11.68 4.58
N SER A 168 -9.41 12.27 4.13
CA SER A 168 -9.64 12.53 2.69
C SER A 168 -8.56 13.43 2.11
N ALA A 169 -8.20 14.51 2.83
CA ALA A 169 -7.13 15.43 2.41
C ALA A 169 -5.78 14.70 2.32
N SER A 170 -5.41 13.91 3.34
CA SER A 170 -4.15 13.16 3.33
C SER A 170 -4.09 12.15 2.18
N LYS A 171 -5.19 11.41 1.91
CA LYS A 171 -5.25 10.42 0.83
C LYS A 171 -5.29 11.06 -0.56
N ALA A 172 -5.88 12.24 -0.71
CA ALA A 172 -5.80 13.04 -1.94
C ALA A 172 -4.37 13.56 -2.19
N ALA A 173 -3.67 14.00 -1.14
CA ALA A 173 -2.28 14.45 -1.23
C ALA A 173 -1.34 13.31 -1.69
N VAL A 174 -1.58 12.06 -1.28
CA VAL A 174 -0.82 10.88 -1.75
C VAL A 174 -0.94 10.70 -3.28
N LEU A 175 -2.06 11.08 -3.90
CA LEU A 175 -2.19 11.04 -5.37
C LEU A 175 -1.32 12.09 -6.06
N GLY A 176 -1.23 13.29 -5.48
CA GLY A 176 -0.32 14.34 -5.94
C GLY A 176 1.15 13.89 -5.84
N LEU A 177 1.52 13.35 -4.66
CA LEU A 177 2.84 12.79 -4.41
C LEU A 177 3.18 11.67 -5.40
N THR A 178 2.24 10.77 -5.69
CA THR A 178 2.42 9.66 -6.64
C THR A 178 2.77 10.17 -8.04
N ARG A 179 2.04 11.16 -8.55
CA ARG A 179 2.26 11.72 -9.90
C ARG A 179 3.63 12.41 -10.02
N ASP A 180 3.96 13.22 -9.03
CA ASP A 180 5.22 13.98 -9.07
C ASP A 180 6.43 13.04 -8.95
N LEU A 181 6.41 12.10 -8.02
CA LEU A 181 7.50 11.13 -7.84
C LEU A 181 7.61 10.13 -9.00
N ALA A 182 6.52 9.82 -9.69
CA ALA A 182 6.58 9.03 -10.93
C ALA A 182 7.39 9.75 -12.02
N ALA A 183 7.24 11.07 -12.13
CA ALA A 183 8.03 11.88 -13.05
C ALA A 183 9.51 11.98 -12.62
N GLN A 184 9.77 12.17 -11.32
CA GLN A 184 11.13 12.30 -10.79
C GLN A 184 11.92 10.99 -10.88
N LEU A 185 11.32 9.85 -10.56
CA LEU A 185 11.99 8.54 -10.44
C LEU A 185 11.92 7.72 -11.74
N GLY A 186 11.04 8.07 -12.66
CA GLY A 186 10.88 7.41 -13.96
C GLY A 186 12.17 7.32 -14.78
N PRO A 187 13.00 8.37 -14.92
CA PRO A 187 14.29 8.31 -15.60
C PRO A 187 15.25 7.26 -15.01
N SER A 188 15.17 7.00 -13.70
CA SER A 188 15.91 5.93 -13.02
C SER A 188 15.31 4.54 -13.22
N GLY A 189 14.14 4.44 -13.89
CA GLY A 189 13.43 3.19 -14.15
C GLY A 189 12.64 2.68 -12.94
N ILE A 190 12.29 3.54 -11.99
CA ILE A 190 11.46 3.24 -10.82
C ILE A 190 10.04 3.71 -11.14
N ARG A 191 9.05 2.82 -10.97
CA ARG A 191 7.63 3.15 -11.18
C ARG A 191 6.99 3.53 -9.84
N VAL A 192 6.10 4.52 -9.86
CA VAL A 192 5.35 4.96 -8.67
C VAL A 192 3.88 5.02 -9.03
N ASN A 193 3.05 4.22 -8.37
CA ASN A 193 1.61 4.15 -8.61
C ASN A 193 0.84 4.19 -7.29
N ALA A 194 -0.44 4.54 -7.34
CA ALA A 194 -1.34 4.47 -6.20
C ALA A 194 -2.48 3.48 -6.46
N ILE A 195 -2.90 2.77 -5.41
CA ILE A 195 -4.18 2.06 -5.38
C ILE A 195 -5.16 2.82 -4.49
N LEU A 196 -6.44 2.77 -4.86
CA LEU A 196 -7.52 3.43 -4.13
C LEU A 196 -8.51 2.36 -3.67
N PRO A 197 -8.30 1.78 -2.47
CA PRO A 197 -9.25 0.84 -1.92
C PRO A 197 -10.62 1.45 -1.72
N GLY A 198 -11.67 0.70 -2.07
CA GLY A 198 -13.04 0.93 -1.67
C GLY A 198 -13.31 0.45 -0.24
N VAL A 199 -14.42 -0.24 -0.05
CA VAL A 199 -14.79 -0.81 1.25
C VAL A 199 -14.23 -2.22 1.37
N PHE A 200 -13.31 -2.41 2.33
CA PHE A 200 -12.70 -3.70 2.67
C PHE A 200 -12.84 -3.98 4.17
N PRO A 201 -12.78 -5.27 4.59
CA PRO A 201 -12.69 -5.63 5.99
C PRO A 201 -11.44 -5.01 6.62
N SER A 202 -11.61 -4.34 7.76
CA SER A 202 -10.53 -3.71 8.52
C SER A 202 -10.89 -3.63 10.00
N GLU A 203 -9.91 -3.31 10.86
CA GLU A 203 -10.20 -3.03 12.27
C GLU A 203 -11.24 -1.89 12.40
N ALA A 204 -11.21 -0.90 11.51
CA ALA A 204 -12.17 0.21 11.49
C ALA A 204 -13.59 -0.22 11.07
N THR A 205 -13.73 -1.23 10.21
CA THR A 205 -15.03 -1.71 9.72
C THR A 205 -15.57 -2.91 10.50
N ALA A 206 -14.76 -3.49 11.40
CA ALA A 206 -15.14 -4.67 12.20
C ALA A 206 -16.37 -4.43 13.09
N HIS A 207 -16.59 -3.18 13.49
CA HIS A 207 -17.73 -2.78 14.35
C HIS A 207 -19.03 -2.52 13.59
N TYR A 208 -19.01 -2.57 12.24
CA TYR A 208 -20.21 -2.32 11.45
C TYR A 208 -21.18 -3.50 11.58
N SER A 209 -22.44 -3.22 11.95
CA SER A 209 -23.50 -4.22 11.93
C SER A 209 -23.75 -4.72 10.50
N GLU A 210 -24.20 -5.96 10.34
CA GLU A 210 -24.55 -6.53 9.03
C GLU A 210 -25.60 -5.70 8.28
N ASN A 211 -26.55 -5.10 9.00
CA ASN A 211 -27.54 -4.21 8.40
C ASN A 211 -26.91 -2.92 7.88
N TYR A 212 -25.91 -2.37 8.57
CA TYR A 212 -25.17 -1.19 8.12
C TYR A 212 -24.28 -1.51 6.90
N LYS A 213 -23.59 -2.66 6.92
CA LYS A 213 -22.83 -3.15 5.78
C LYS A 213 -23.73 -3.31 4.54
N ARG A 214 -24.89 -3.95 4.70
CA ARG A 214 -25.86 -4.11 3.60
C ARG A 214 -26.31 -2.77 3.03
N LYS A 215 -26.64 -1.78 3.88
CA LYS A 215 -26.99 -0.43 3.42
C LYS A 215 -25.89 0.25 2.61
N ILE A 216 -24.62 0.09 3.00
CA ILE A 216 -23.49 0.63 2.25
C ILE A 216 -23.38 -0.09 0.90
N ILE A 217 -23.46 -1.42 0.88
CA ILE A 217 -23.38 -2.24 -0.32
C ILE A 217 -24.46 -1.80 -1.32
N ASP A 218 -25.73 -1.85 -0.90
CA ASP A 218 -26.87 -1.56 -1.77
C ASP A 218 -26.86 -0.13 -2.31
N ALA A 219 -26.39 0.83 -1.51
CA ALA A 219 -26.41 2.23 -1.89
C ALA A 219 -25.19 2.71 -2.69
N ARG A 220 -24.06 1.98 -2.64
CA ARG A 220 -22.78 2.55 -3.11
C ARG A 220 -21.87 1.58 -3.87
N ILE A 221 -22.08 0.28 -3.83
CA ILE A 221 -21.16 -0.70 -4.42
C ILE A 221 -21.85 -1.48 -5.54
N PRO A 222 -21.68 -1.10 -6.81
CA PRO A 222 -22.30 -1.79 -7.96
C PRO A 222 -22.05 -3.31 -8.01
N LEU A 223 -20.87 -3.79 -7.58
CA LEU A 223 -20.61 -5.24 -7.52
C LEU A 223 -21.33 -5.99 -6.40
N GLY A 224 -22.14 -5.29 -5.56
CA GLY A 224 -23.04 -5.90 -4.57
C GLY A 224 -22.33 -6.56 -3.39
N ARG A 225 -21.05 -6.31 -3.17
CA ARG A 225 -20.29 -6.84 -2.03
C ARG A 225 -19.16 -5.91 -1.61
N ILE A 226 -18.71 -6.00 -0.37
CA ILE A 226 -17.43 -5.45 0.05
C ILE A 226 -16.29 -6.27 -0.59
N GLY A 227 -15.13 -5.65 -0.77
CA GLY A 227 -13.98 -6.33 -1.34
C GLY A 227 -13.37 -7.36 -0.38
N ASP A 228 -12.88 -8.47 -0.91
CA ASP A 228 -11.98 -9.36 -0.19
C ASP A 228 -10.56 -8.82 -0.25
N PRO A 229 -9.77 -8.98 0.83
CA PRO A 229 -8.36 -8.56 0.81
C PRO A 229 -7.56 -9.13 -0.36
N GLU A 230 -7.92 -10.30 -0.86
CA GLU A 230 -7.29 -10.93 -2.03
C GLU A 230 -7.59 -10.17 -3.33
N ASP A 231 -8.77 -9.54 -3.49
CA ASP A 231 -9.10 -8.75 -4.67
C ASP A 231 -8.09 -7.63 -4.91
N ILE A 232 -7.67 -6.95 -3.84
CA ILE A 232 -6.75 -5.82 -3.94
C ILE A 232 -5.28 -6.27 -3.83
N ALA A 233 -4.99 -7.36 -3.13
CA ALA A 233 -3.63 -7.90 -3.02
C ALA A 233 -3.10 -8.39 -4.38
N ALA A 234 -3.95 -8.97 -5.23
CA ALA A 234 -3.60 -9.32 -6.60
C ALA A 234 -3.19 -8.09 -7.44
N VAL A 235 -3.86 -6.94 -7.23
CA VAL A 235 -3.50 -5.68 -7.88
C VAL A 235 -2.15 -5.17 -7.39
N VAL A 236 -1.82 -5.35 -6.11
CA VAL A 236 -0.49 -5.00 -5.58
C VAL A 236 0.59 -5.87 -6.22
N VAL A 237 0.38 -7.19 -6.37
CA VAL A 237 1.33 -8.07 -7.10
C VAL A 237 1.50 -7.61 -8.54
N PHE A 238 0.42 -7.27 -9.25
CA PHE A 238 0.48 -6.71 -10.59
C PHE A 238 1.33 -5.45 -10.65
N LEU A 239 1.09 -4.47 -9.78
CA LEU A 239 1.84 -3.20 -9.75
C LEU A 239 3.29 -3.39 -9.32
N ALA A 240 3.59 -4.36 -8.46
CA ALA A 240 4.93 -4.69 -8.01
C ALA A 240 5.77 -5.37 -9.10
N SER A 241 5.14 -6.07 -10.03
CA SER A 241 5.78 -6.97 -11.00
C SER A 241 6.05 -6.31 -12.36
N ASP A 242 6.76 -7.04 -13.23
CA ASP A 242 7.03 -6.62 -14.61
C ASP A 242 5.76 -6.59 -15.48
N ALA A 243 4.63 -7.18 -15.02
CA ALA A 243 3.35 -7.14 -15.72
C ALA A 243 2.82 -5.70 -15.89
N SER A 244 3.18 -4.80 -14.96
CA SER A 244 2.84 -3.37 -15.00
C SER A 244 4.00 -2.49 -15.48
N GLY A 245 4.98 -3.05 -16.20
CA GLY A 245 6.24 -2.38 -16.57
C GLY A 245 6.10 -1.06 -17.36
N TYR A 246 4.92 -0.77 -17.91
CA TYR A 246 4.63 0.48 -18.63
C TYR A 246 3.59 1.35 -17.91
N LEU A 247 3.36 1.11 -16.60
CA LEU A 247 2.46 1.88 -15.75
C LEU A 247 3.24 2.65 -14.70
N THR A 248 3.19 3.98 -14.73
CA THR A 248 3.70 4.86 -13.68
C THR A 248 2.84 6.11 -13.56
N GLY A 249 2.69 6.67 -12.36
CA GLY A 249 1.89 7.86 -12.09
C GLY A 249 0.38 7.61 -12.05
N VAL A 250 -0.10 6.36 -12.14
CA VAL A 250 -1.52 6.06 -12.15
C VAL A 250 -2.11 5.97 -10.75
N SER A 251 -3.40 6.30 -10.67
CA SER A 251 -4.25 6.09 -9.49
C SER A 251 -5.31 5.07 -9.86
N LEU A 252 -5.20 3.85 -9.33
CA LEU A 252 -6.02 2.70 -9.71
C LEU A 252 -7.08 2.38 -8.65
N PRO A 253 -8.36 2.67 -8.87
CA PRO A 253 -9.44 2.25 -7.97
C PRO A 253 -9.60 0.72 -7.94
N VAL A 254 -9.78 0.19 -6.72
CA VAL A 254 -10.17 -1.20 -6.48
C VAL A 254 -11.32 -1.14 -5.47
N ASP A 255 -12.52 -0.91 -5.95
CA ASP A 255 -13.60 -0.36 -5.13
C ASP A 255 -15.00 -0.95 -5.40
N GLY A 256 -15.10 -1.94 -6.27
CA GLY A 256 -16.39 -2.53 -6.65
C GLY A 256 -17.33 -1.56 -7.37
N GLY A 257 -16.80 -0.44 -7.90
CA GLY A 257 -17.54 0.58 -8.64
C GLY A 257 -18.04 1.76 -7.79
N VAL A 258 -17.54 1.92 -6.57
CA VAL A 258 -17.95 3.05 -5.68
C VAL A 258 -17.77 4.42 -6.34
N LEU A 259 -16.74 4.61 -7.16
CA LEU A 259 -16.44 5.90 -7.79
C LEU A 259 -17.28 6.19 -9.04
N VAL A 260 -18.00 5.23 -9.57
CA VAL A 260 -18.84 5.41 -10.79
C VAL A 260 -20.34 5.39 -10.47
N ASN A 261 -20.69 5.35 -9.18
CA ASN A 261 -22.06 5.33 -8.69
C ASN A 261 -22.44 6.60 -7.93
#